data_ecd73750abf8ccfbc419524050159f68
#
_entry.id   ecd73750abf8ccfbc419524050159f68
#
_cell.length_a   1.000
_cell.length_b   1.000
_cell.length_c   1.000
_cell.angle_alpha   90.00
_cell.angle_beta   90.00
_cell.angle_gamma   90.00
#
_symmetry.space_group_name_H-M   'P 1'
#
loop_
_entity.id
_entity.type
_entity.pdbx_description
1 polymer ?
#
loop_
_entity_poly.entity_id
_entity_poly.type
_entity_poly.pdbx_seq_one_letter_code
_entity_poly.pdbx_strand_id
1 'polypeptide(L)'
;MLYTLKDIYKDYIKDSKNYVDKSIYNSIVQEFNIMIVDYILEGKEFNMGNNLSTLSIIRRDRDPRSPRLDWGESNKYKKELLDKGESLYNAETGEGVKWHIYHTDEYYCKYYWRKGKCKIPNKSVYRFDATRGLKGNKERLIYLLKEDDLAYLKFKKH
;
A
#
# COMPACT_ATOMS: atom_id res chain seq x y z
N MET A 1 11.65 16.53 7.16
CA MET A 1 11.07 17.40 6.10
C MET A 1 10.51 16.48 5.02
N LEU A 2 9.25 16.65 4.64
CA LEU A 2 8.62 15.83 3.61
C LEU A 2 8.89 16.49 2.25
N TYR A 3 9.61 15.79 1.37
CA TYR A 3 9.92 16.30 0.03
C TYR A 3 8.74 16.01 -0.89
N THR A 4 8.15 17.05 -1.45
CA THR A 4 6.91 17.00 -2.23
C THR A 4 7.18 17.12 -3.74
N LEU A 5 6.19 16.77 -4.59
CA LEU A 5 6.26 17.02 -6.05
C LEU A 5 6.55 18.48 -6.39
N LYS A 6 6.09 19.42 -5.56
CA LYS A 6 6.39 20.85 -5.73
C LYS A 6 7.87 21.14 -5.56
N ASP A 7 8.52 20.47 -4.63
CA ASP A 7 9.96 20.66 -4.37
C ASP A 7 10.79 20.00 -5.46
N ILE A 8 10.39 18.82 -5.93
CA ILE A 8 11.02 18.13 -7.08
C ILE A 8 10.92 19.00 -8.34
N TYR A 9 9.76 19.61 -8.61
CA TYR A 9 9.61 20.51 -9.74
C TYR A 9 10.50 21.76 -9.65
N LYS A 10 10.65 22.35 -8.45
CA LYS A 10 11.56 23.48 -8.24
C LYS A 10 13.03 23.11 -8.54
N ASP A 11 13.44 21.91 -8.18
CA ASP A 11 14.80 21.45 -8.47
C ASP A 11 14.96 21.15 -9.98
N TYR A 12 13.94 20.53 -10.60
CA TYR A 12 13.92 20.31 -12.05
C TYR A 12 14.12 21.59 -12.86
N ILE A 13 13.43 22.68 -12.54
CA ILE A 13 13.57 23.95 -13.26
C ILE A 13 14.90 24.65 -13.03
N LYS A 14 15.61 24.36 -11.91
CA LYS A 14 16.96 24.89 -11.68
C LYS A 14 18.01 24.20 -12.55
N ASP A 15 17.84 22.89 -12.75
CA ASP A 15 18.83 22.04 -13.42
C ASP A 15 18.61 21.94 -14.93
N SER A 16 17.40 22.27 -15.40
CA SER A 16 17.01 22.14 -16.83
C SER A 16 17.09 23.45 -17.57
N LYS A 17 17.82 23.47 -18.69
CA LYS A 17 17.85 24.61 -19.61
C LYS A 17 16.52 24.83 -20.35
N ASN A 18 15.79 23.72 -20.61
CA ASN A 18 14.46 23.71 -21.22
C ASN A 18 13.53 22.98 -20.29
N TYR A 19 12.64 23.68 -19.63
CA TYR A 19 11.65 23.10 -18.72
C TYR A 19 10.25 23.18 -19.31
N VAL A 20 9.39 22.23 -18.92
CA VAL A 20 7.97 22.24 -19.25
C VAL A 20 7.18 22.89 -18.12
N ASP A 21 5.98 23.36 -18.42
CA ASP A 21 5.08 23.91 -17.43
C ASP A 21 4.78 22.90 -16.33
N LYS A 22 4.53 23.41 -15.13
CA LYS A 22 4.27 22.59 -13.93
C LYS A 22 3.10 21.63 -14.11
N SER A 23 2.05 22.03 -14.82
CA SER A 23 0.89 21.17 -15.11
C SER A 23 1.30 19.98 -15.97
N ILE A 24 2.05 20.21 -17.03
CA ILE A 24 2.57 19.18 -17.93
C ILE A 24 3.53 18.24 -17.17
N TYR A 25 4.46 18.83 -16.39
CA TYR A 25 5.37 18.05 -15.56
C TYR A 25 4.62 17.11 -14.61
N ASN A 26 3.61 17.62 -13.88
CA ASN A 26 2.82 16.83 -12.96
C ASN A 26 2.07 15.71 -13.68
N SER A 27 1.50 15.97 -14.87
CA SER A 27 0.81 14.94 -15.66
C SER A 27 1.78 13.83 -16.07
N ILE A 28 2.95 14.18 -16.58
CA ILE A 28 3.99 13.20 -16.96
C ILE A 28 4.38 12.33 -15.76
N VAL A 29 4.64 12.95 -14.59
CA VAL A 29 5.02 12.21 -13.39
C VAL A 29 3.87 11.30 -12.91
N GLN A 30 2.62 11.75 -13.00
CA GLN A 30 1.47 10.94 -12.63
C GLN A 30 1.31 9.74 -13.56
N GLU A 31 1.36 9.94 -14.88
CA GLU A 31 1.28 8.83 -15.84
C GLU A 31 2.41 7.84 -15.66
N PHE A 32 3.63 8.31 -15.47
CA PHE A 32 4.77 7.45 -15.21
C PHE A 32 4.58 6.61 -13.93
N ASN A 33 4.07 7.22 -12.85
CA ASN A 33 3.78 6.49 -11.62
C ASN A 33 2.67 5.45 -11.82
N ILE A 34 1.64 5.74 -12.62
CA ILE A 34 0.58 4.78 -12.97
C ILE A 34 1.19 3.59 -13.72
N MET A 35 2.00 3.84 -14.73
CA MET A 35 2.67 2.78 -15.51
C MET A 35 3.55 1.90 -14.64
N ILE A 36 4.30 2.48 -13.68
CA ILE A 36 5.10 1.71 -12.71
C ILE A 36 4.20 0.80 -11.87
N VAL A 37 3.09 1.33 -11.38
CA VAL A 37 2.16 0.55 -10.54
C VAL A 37 1.52 -0.57 -11.34
N ASP A 38 1.11 -0.33 -12.59
CA ASP A 38 0.55 -1.37 -13.47
C ASP A 38 1.57 -2.48 -13.71
N TYR A 39 2.81 -2.12 -14.02
CA TYR A 39 3.91 -3.06 -14.21
C TYR A 39 4.14 -3.95 -12.97
N ILE A 40 4.07 -3.36 -11.77
CA ILE A 40 4.24 -4.08 -10.51
C ILE A 40 3.03 -4.97 -10.19
N LEU A 41 1.80 -4.51 -10.50
CA LEU A 41 0.57 -5.30 -10.34
C LEU A 41 0.51 -6.53 -11.26
N GLU A 42 1.23 -6.50 -12.38
CA GLU A 42 1.44 -7.68 -13.23
C GLU A 42 2.42 -8.71 -12.62
N GLY A 43 2.96 -8.46 -11.43
CA GLY A 43 3.91 -9.34 -10.74
C GLY A 43 5.39 -9.09 -11.09
N LYS A 44 5.68 -8.03 -11.83
CA LYS A 44 7.03 -7.66 -12.25
C LYS A 44 7.75 -6.84 -11.18
N GLU A 45 9.10 -6.86 -11.21
CA GLU A 45 9.93 -6.04 -10.33
C GLU A 45 10.38 -4.77 -11.05
N PHE A 46 10.06 -3.61 -10.52
CA PHE A 46 10.52 -2.33 -11.06
C PHE A 46 11.87 -1.93 -10.45
N ASN A 47 12.89 -1.80 -11.30
CA ASN A 47 14.19 -1.30 -10.87
C ASN A 47 14.18 0.24 -10.85
N MET A 48 14.29 0.82 -9.66
CA MET A 48 14.27 2.27 -9.46
C MET A 48 15.58 2.98 -9.86
N GLY A 49 16.61 2.21 -10.28
CA GLY A 49 17.92 2.79 -10.64
C GLY A 49 18.67 3.41 -9.46
N ASN A 50 19.72 4.15 -9.76
CA ASN A 50 20.49 5.01 -8.84
C ASN A 50 20.72 4.40 -7.42
N ASN A 51 21.05 3.10 -7.37
CA ASN A 51 21.27 2.39 -6.10
C ASN A 51 20.03 2.29 -5.17
N LEU A 52 18.83 2.61 -5.65
CA LEU A 52 17.58 2.50 -4.89
C LEU A 52 17.02 1.07 -4.86
N SER A 53 17.59 0.14 -5.68
CA SER A 53 17.14 -1.24 -5.78
C SER A 53 15.74 -1.37 -6.41
N THR A 54 14.95 -2.38 -6.03
CA THR A 54 13.71 -2.73 -6.71
C THR A 54 12.48 -2.52 -5.84
N LEU A 55 11.38 -2.15 -6.48
CA LEU A 55 10.04 -2.10 -5.94
C LEU A 55 9.21 -3.22 -6.60
N SER A 56 8.48 -3.96 -5.81
CA SER A 56 7.64 -5.07 -6.27
C SER A 56 6.47 -5.30 -5.32
N ILE A 57 5.59 -6.23 -5.65
CA ILE A 57 4.65 -6.81 -4.69
C ILE A 57 5.19 -8.17 -4.28
N ILE A 58 5.13 -8.45 -2.98
CA ILE A 58 5.47 -9.75 -2.42
C ILE A 58 4.29 -10.37 -1.72
N ARG A 59 4.24 -11.70 -1.73
CA ARG A 59 3.33 -12.50 -0.92
C ARG A 59 4.05 -12.99 0.33
N ARG A 60 3.37 -12.91 1.47
CA ARG A 60 3.83 -13.46 2.74
C ARG A 60 2.74 -14.32 3.36
N ASP A 61 3.13 -15.43 3.96
CA ASP A 61 2.23 -16.24 4.75
C ASP A 61 1.85 -15.49 6.04
N ARG A 62 0.63 -15.67 6.50
CA ARG A 62 0.21 -15.23 7.82
C ARG A 62 0.61 -16.28 8.84
N ASP A 63 1.02 -15.83 10.02
CA ASP A 63 1.25 -16.73 11.14
C ASP A 63 -0.11 -17.05 11.81
N PRO A 64 -0.57 -18.30 11.76
CA PRO A 64 -1.84 -18.70 12.38
C PRO A 64 -1.84 -18.51 13.90
N ARG A 65 -0.66 -18.52 14.55
CA ARG A 65 -0.50 -18.35 16.00
C ARG A 65 -0.63 -16.88 16.42
N SER A 66 -0.53 -15.95 15.47
CA SER A 66 -0.66 -14.52 15.72
C SER A 66 -1.62 -13.88 14.71
N PRO A 67 -2.93 -14.20 14.81
CA PRO A 67 -3.93 -13.69 13.89
C PRO A 67 -4.01 -12.17 14.01
N ARG A 68 -4.04 -11.49 12.85
CA ARG A 68 -4.16 -10.04 12.79
C ARG A 68 -5.60 -9.62 12.58
N LEU A 69 -6.01 -8.57 13.29
CA LEU A 69 -7.31 -7.95 13.12
C LEU A 69 -7.49 -7.41 11.70
N ASP A 70 -8.60 -7.76 11.08
CA ASP A 70 -9.13 -7.09 9.92
C ASP A 70 -9.94 -5.86 10.36
N TRP A 71 -9.28 -4.72 10.41
CA TRP A 71 -9.93 -3.47 10.81
C TRP A 71 -11.01 -3.03 9.84
N GLY A 72 -10.92 -3.39 8.56
CA GLY A 72 -11.93 -3.07 7.55
C GLY A 72 -13.25 -3.77 7.85
N GLU A 73 -13.22 -5.09 7.94
CA GLU A 73 -14.40 -5.91 8.24
C GLU A 73 -14.89 -5.71 9.68
N SER A 74 -13.98 -5.55 10.64
CA SER A 74 -14.34 -5.25 12.02
C SER A 74 -15.13 -3.95 12.15
N ASN A 75 -14.68 -2.86 11.51
CA ASN A 75 -15.38 -1.58 11.56
C ASN A 75 -16.73 -1.62 10.83
N LYS A 76 -16.82 -2.39 9.74
CA LYS A 76 -18.07 -2.61 9.02
C LYS A 76 -19.07 -3.35 9.89
N TYR A 77 -18.65 -4.45 10.50
CA TYR A 77 -19.49 -5.22 11.42
C TYR A 77 -19.91 -4.40 12.66
N LYS A 78 -18.97 -3.63 13.22
CA LYS A 78 -19.30 -2.70 14.32
C LYS A 78 -20.41 -1.71 13.93
N LYS A 79 -20.34 -1.16 12.73
CA LYS A 79 -21.37 -0.24 12.22
C LYS A 79 -22.72 -0.94 12.06
N GLU A 80 -22.73 -2.16 11.52
CA GLU A 80 -23.94 -2.97 11.39
C GLU A 80 -24.62 -3.26 12.74
N LEU A 81 -23.85 -3.55 13.78
CA LEU A 81 -24.38 -3.74 15.15
C LEU A 81 -25.02 -2.45 15.66
N LEU A 82 -24.34 -1.31 15.53
CA LEU A 82 -24.87 -0.02 15.95
C LEU A 82 -26.12 0.38 15.18
N ASP A 83 -26.17 0.17 13.88
CA ASP A 83 -27.33 0.46 13.02
C ASP A 83 -28.57 -0.40 13.40
N LYS A 84 -28.32 -1.60 13.96
CA LYS A 84 -29.36 -2.47 14.53
C LYS A 84 -29.77 -2.09 15.95
N GLY A 85 -29.14 -1.08 16.55
CA GLY A 85 -29.38 -0.66 17.94
C GLY A 85 -28.75 -1.58 18.98
N GLU A 86 -27.82 -2.47 18.56
CA GLU A 86 -27.12 -3.35 19.48
C GLU A 86 -26.01 -2.61 20.24
N SER A 87 -25.90 -2.85 21.54
CA SER A 87 -24.82 -2.29 22.35
C SER A 87 -23.50 -2.99 22.06
N LEU A 88 -22.43 -2.22 21.95
CA LEU A 88 -21.06 -2.75 21.85
C LEU A 88 -20.52 -3.26 23.19
N TYR A 89 -21.28 -3.13 24.25
CA TYR A 89 -20.94 -3.56 25.60
C TYR A 89 -22.10 -4.36 26.19
N ASN A 90 -21.78 -5.45 26.86
CA ASN A 90 -22.76 -6.15 27.66
C ASN A 90 -23.11 -5.30 28.88
N ALA A 91 -24.39 -4.96 29.03
CA ALA A 91 -24.85 -4.08 30.12
C ALA A 91 -24.67 -4.68 31.52
N GLU A 92 -24.67 -6.02 31.64
CA GLU A 92 -24.56 -6.73 32.91
C GLU A 92 -23.12 -6.96 33.34
N THR A 93 -22.22 -7.28 32.39
CA THR A 93 -20.82 -7.63 32.70
C THR A 93 -19.84 -6.51 32.43
N GLY A 94 -20.26 -5.45 31.70
CA GLY A 94 -19.38 -4.37 31.24
C GLY A 94 -18.36 -4.83 30.18
N GLU A 95 -18.42 -6.09 29.74
CA GLU A 95 -17.51 -6.63 28.73
C GLU A 95 -17.91 -6.18 27.32
N GLY A 96 -16.92 -5.87 26.52
CA GLY A 96 -17.13 -5.50 25.12
C GLY A 96 -17.66 -6.68 24.31
N VAL A 97 -18.68 -6.44 23.48
CA VAL A 97 -19.14 -7.42 22.49
C VAL A 97 -17.99 -7.71 21.52
N LYS A 98 -17.79 -8.99 21.19
CA LYS A 98 -16.74 -9.43 20.25
C LYS A 98 -17.10 -9.03 18.82
N TRP A 99 -16.78 -7.79 18.44
CA TRP A 99 -16.95 -7.29 17.07
C TRP A 99 -15.65 -7.33 16.23
N HIS A 100 -14.57 -7.81 16.83
CA HIS A 100 -13.29 -7.94 16.14
C HIS A 100 -13.29 -9.15 15.21
N ILE A 101 -13.07 -8.89 13.93
CA ILE A 101 -12.91 -9.92 12.90
C ILE A 101 -11.41 -10.03 12.59
N TYR A 102 -10.93 -11.26 12.48
CA TYR A 102 -9.54 -11.54 12.15
C TYR A 102 -9.44 -12.01 10.72
N HIS A 103 -8.32 -11.67 10.08
CA HIS A 103 -8.03 -12.19 8.75
C HIS A 103 -7.98 -13.72 8.77
N THR A 104 -8.72 -14.35 7.87
CA THR A 104 -8.76 -15.80 7.67
C THR A 104 -7.86 -16.28 6.54
N ASP A 105 -7.39 -15.36 5.68
CA ASP A 105 -6.50 -15.69 4.57
C ASP A 105 -5.16 -16.23 5.08
N GLU A 106 -4.66 -17.27 4.42
CA GLU A 106 -3.35 -17.89 4.74
C GLU A 106 -2.17 -16.98 4.38
N TYR A 107 -2.37 -15.99 3.54
CA TYR A 107 -1.34 -15.09 3.02
C TYR A 107 -1.85 -13.65 2.93
N TYR A 108 -0.91 -12.72 2.70
CA TYR A 108 -1.20 -11.34 2.30
C TYR A 108 -0.18 -10.83 1.31
N CYS A 109 -0.61 -9.94 0.42
CA CYS A 109 0.24 -9.27 -0.55
C CYS A 109 0.48 -7.82 -0.14
N LYS A 110 1.70 -7.32 -0.38
CA LYS A 110 2.05 -5.92 -0.10
C LYS A 110 3.11 -5.41 -1.04
N TYR A 111 3.12 -4.10 -1.27
CA TYR A 111 4.26 -3.43 -1.90
C TYR A 111 5.51 -3.60 -1.04
N TYR A 112 6.61 -3.89 -1.68
CA TYR A 112 7.87 -4.18 -1.03
C TYR A 112 9.04 -3.51 -1.74
N TRP A 113 9.70 -2.62 -1.04
CA TRP A 113 10.98 -2.07 -1.46
C TRP A 113 12.11 -2.95 -0.93
N ARG A 114 12.95 -3.49 -1.83
CA ARG A 114 14.08 -4.37 -1.47
C ARG A 114 15.24 -3.55 -0.88
N LYS A 115 14.99 -2.96 0.26
CA LYS A 115 15.86 -2.00 0.96
C LYS A 115 17.24 -2.55 1.29
N GLY A 116 17.37 -3.85 1.53
CA GLY A 116 18.63 -4.53 1.82
C GLY A 116 19.71 -4.34 0.73
N LYS A 117 19.28 -4.24 -0.52
CA LYS A 117 20.17 -4.05 -1.69
C LYS A 117 20.42 -2.57 -2.04
N CYS A 118 19.81 -1.62 -1.33
CA CYS A 118 20.06 -0.19 -1.56
C CYS A 118 21.44 0.20 -1.08
N LYS A 119 22.10 1.05 -1.85
CA LYS A 119 23.42 1.62 -1.54
C LYS A 119 23.34 3.10 -1.11
N ILE A 120 22.19 3.53 -0.59
CA ILE A 120 21.99 4.88 -0.07
C ILE A 120 22.35 4.95 1.42
N PRO A 121 22.94 6.05 1.91
CA PRO A 121 23.20 6.26 3.32
C PRO A 121 21.89 6.36 4.11
N ASN A 122 21.93 5.98 5.39
CA ASN A 122 20.79 6.12 6.31
C ASN A 122 19.47 5.50 5.79
N LYS A 123 19.55 4.43 5.00
CA LYS A 123 18.38 3.78 4.40
C LYS A 123 17.29 3.34 5.38
N SER A 124 17.62 3.24 6.67
CA SER A 124 16.65 2.93 7.73
C SER A 124 15.60 4.01 7.92
N VAL A 125 15.97 5.27 7.67
CA VAL A 125 15.08 6.44 7.82
C VAL A 125 13.99 6.46 6.73
N TYR A 126 14.29 5.94 5.54
CA TYR A 126 13.33 5.95 4.43
C TYR A 126 12.33 4.82 4.54
N ARG A 127 11.09 5.11 4.23
CA ARG A 127 9.98 4.14 4.21
C ARG A 127 9.21 4.29 2.90
N PHE A 128 8.79 3.18 2.34
CA PHE A 128 7.85 3.14 1.24
C PHE A 128 6.49 2.72 1.78
N ASP A 129 5.48 3.56 1.58
CA ASP A 129 4.09 3.25 1.86
C ASP A 129 3.26 3.48 0.60
N ALA A 130 2.43 2.48 0.25
CA ALA A 130 1.48 2.63 -0.84
C ALA A 130 0.40 3.67 -0.48
N THR A 131 0.03 4.51 -1.44
CA THR A 131 -1.02 5.51 -1.26
C THR A 131 -2.35 4.84 -0.93
N ARG A 132 -3.13 5.49 -0.06
CA ARG A 132 -4.47 5.07 0.36
C ARG A 132 -5.54 5.94 -0.29
N GLY A 133 -6.81 5.53 -0.17
CA GLY A 133 -7.98 6.22 -0.74
C GLY A 133 -8.48 5.56 -2.02
N LEU A 134 -9.65 5.96 -2.50
CA LEU A 134 -10.42 5.31 -3.58
C LEU A 134 -9.64 5.05 -4.89
N LYS A 135 -8.57 5.79 -5.14
CA LYS A 135 -7.67 5.61 -6.30
C LYS A 135 -6.23 5.32 -5.87
N GLY A 136 -6.02 4.98 -4.62
CA GLY A 136 -4.69 4.71 -4.08
C GLY A 136 -4.13 3.37 -4.55
N ASN A 137 -2.81 3.26 -4.58
CA ASN A 137 -2.13 2.05 -5.03
C ASN A 137 -2.46 0.84 -4.14
N LYS A 138 -2.71 1.06 -2.85
CA LYS A 138 -3.14 0.01 -1.94
C LYS A 138 -4.50 -0.55 -2.33
N GLU A 139 -5.46 0.31 -2.67
CA GLU A 139 -6.80 -0.09 -3.11
C GLU A 139 -6.77 -0.84 -4.44
N ARG A 140 -5.90 -0.43 -5.36
CA ARG A 140 -5.69 -1.13 -6.64
C ARG A 140 -5.22 -2.58 -6.43
N LEU A 141 -4.30 -2.81 -5.49
CA LEU A 141 -3.86 -4.16 -5.14
C LEU A 141 -4.99 -4.97 -4.49
N ILE A 142 -5.75 -4.37 -3.57
CA ILE A 142 -6.89 -5.03 -2.93
C ILE A 142 -7.95 -5.41 -3.97
N TYR A 143 -8.24 -4.49 -4.90
CA TYR A 143 -9.20 -4.74 -5.98
C TYR A 143 -8.74 -5.90 -6.86
N LEU A 144 -7.48 -5.90 -7.31
CA LEU A 144 -6.91 -7.00 -8.10
C LEU A 144 -7.06 -8.36 -7.41
N LEU A 145 -6.78 -8.42 -6.09
CA LEU A 145 -6.86 -9.66 -5.33
C LEU A 145 -8.32 -10.11 -5.06
N LYS A 146 -9.31 -9.21 -5.18
CA LYS A 146 -10.72 -9.54 -5.07
C LYS A 146 -11.34 -10.00 -6.39
N GLU A 147 -10.89 -9.44 -7.51
CA GLU A 147 -11.40 -9.78 -8.85
C GLU A 147 -10.79 -11.08 -9.40
N ASP A 148 -9.57 -11.44 -8.99
CA ASP A 148 -8.86 -12.61 -9.45
C ASP A 148 -8.28 -13.37 -8.25
N ASP A 149 -8.95 -14.45 -7.86
CA ASP A 149 -8.57 -15.29 -6.73
C ASP A 149 -7.18 -15.91 -6.87
N LEU A 150 -6.64 -15.97 -8.09
CA LEU A 150 -5.31 -16.48 -8.39
C LEU A 150 -4.26 -15.38 -8.58
N ALA A 151 -4.65 -14.11 -8.50
CA ALA A 151 -3.74 -12.98 -8.71
C ALA A 151 -2.51 -13.02 -7.79
N TYR A 152 -2.66 -13.54 -6.57
CA TYR A 152 -1.56 -13.67 -5.61
C TYR A 152 -0.42 -14.55 -6.12
N LEU A 153 -0.68 -15.47 -7.06
CA LEU A 153 0.35 -16.35 -7.65
C LEU A 153 1.34 -15.57 -8.51
N LYS A 154 0.96 -14.39 -9.02
CA LYS A 154 1.84 -13.49 -9.77
C LYS A 154 2.98 -12.94 -8.89
N PHE A 155 2.81 -12.96 -7.56
CA PHE A 155 3.75 -12.32 -6.64
C PHE A 155 4.68 -13.33 -5.98
N LYS A 156 5.98 -12.99 -5.95
CA LYS A 156 6.99 -13.84 -5.33
C LYS A 156 6.74 -14.02 -3.83
N LYS A 157 6.85 -15.23 -3.35
CA LYS A 157 6.86 -15.54 -1.91
C LYS A 157 8.13 -14.95 -1.27
N HIS A 158 8.00 -14.35 -0.09
CA HIS A 158 9.10 -13.68 0.62
C HIS A 158 9.13 -14.12 2.08
#